data_c065f796f580cfca7d84555ddabc1b21
#
_entry.id   c065f796f580cfca7d84555ddabc1b21
#
_cell.length_a   1.000
_cell.length_b   1.000
_cell.length_c   1.000
_cell.angle_alpha   90.00
_cell.angle_beta   90.00
_cell.angle_gamma   90.00
#
_symmetry.space_group_name_H-M   'P 1'
#
loop_
_entity.id
_entity.type
_entity.pdbx_description
1 polymer ?
#
loop_
_entity_poly.entity_id
_entity_poly.type
_entity_poly.pdbx_seq_one_letter_code
_entity_poly.pdbx_strand_id
1 'polypeptide(L)'
;MKYLTFGEIMLRLKAQGQERLLQSPLLEATFGGGEANVAVSLANYGMDCAFVTVLPDNALGDLCIGELRRFNVDTSRIIRKKGRMGIYFLEAGANQLPSKVIYDREYSAVSLAGPGDIDWEKTFEGIGWFHITGITPAVSESLMKLSLESVKKKKKKGHNDFL
;
A
#
# COMPACT_ATOMS: atom_id res chain seq x y z
N MET A 1 -6.56 17.51 -11.41
CA MET A 1 -6.29 17.40 -9.96
C MET A 1 -5.57 16.08 -9.73
N LYS A 2 -4.46 16.09 -8.99
CA LYS A 2 -3.69 14.87 -8.70
C LYS A 2 -4.10 14.30 -7.35
N TYR A 3 -4.33 12.99 -7.32
CA TYR A 3 -4.68 12.23 -6.12
C TYR A 3 -3.42 11.60 -5.54
N LEU A 4 -3.35 11.47 -4.21
CA LEU A 4 -2.30 10.76 -3.51
C LEU A 4 -2.93 9.79 -2.52
N THR A 5 -2.51 8.53 -2.53
CA THR A 5 -2.91 7.56 -1.52
C THR A 5 -1.69 7.12 -0.71
N PHE A 6 -1.88 6.88 0.60
CA PHE A 6 -0.81 6.46 1.52
C PHE A 6 -1.22 5.22 2.28
N GLY A 7 -0.43 4.16 2.18
CA GLY A 7 -0.69 2.93 2.92
C GLY A 7 0.34 1.84 2.67
N GLU A 8 0.04 0.64 3.16
CA GLU A 8 0.85 -0.55 2.91
C GLU A 8 0.40 -1.26 1.64
N ILE A 9 1.37 -1.71 0.86
CA ILE A 9 1.18 -2.71 -0.20
C ILE A 9 2.01 -3.93 0.13
N MET A 10 1.40 -5.12 0.02
CA MET A 10 2.01 -6.39 0.40
C MET A 10 2.09 -7.34 -0.79
N LEU A 11 3.02 -8.28 -0.73
CA LEU A 11 3.02 -9.44 -1.60
C LEU A 11 1.85 -10.35 -1.22
N ARG A 12 0.96 -10.61 -2.16
CA ARG A 12 -0.16 -11.55 -2.00
C ARG A 12 0.21 -12.89 -2.60
N LEU A 13 0.16 -13.94 -1.79
CA LEU A 13 0.34 -15.32 -2.19
C LEU A 13 -1.01 -16.04 -2.08
N LYS A 14 -1.64 -16.29 -3.23
CA LYS A 14 -2.98 -16.89 -3.31
C LYS A 14 -2.86 -18.33 -3.75
N ALA A 15 -3.63 -19.25 -3.12
CA ALA A 15 -3.84 -20.58 -3.64
C ALA A 15 -4.51 -20.53 -5.03
N GLN A 16 -4.18 -21.46 -5.90
CA GLN A 16 -4.77 -21.50 -7.25
C GLN A 16 -6.28 -21.78 -7.21
N GLY A 17 -7.02 -21.08 -8.06
CA GLY A 17 -8.46 -21.27 -8.17
C GLY A 17 -9.16 -21.22 -6.81
N GLN A 18 -9.74 -22.33 -6.38
CA GLN A 18 -10.47 -22.50 -5.11
C GLN A 18 -9.78 -23.50 -4.16
N GLU A 19 -8.49 -23.80 -4.42
CA GLU A 19 -7.73 -24.70 -3.56
C GLU A 19 -7.46 -24.09 -2.18
N ARG A 20 -7.20 -24.97 -1.21
CA ARG A 20 -6.63 -24.56 0.08
C ARG A 20 -5.16 -24.24 -0.06
N LEU A 21 -4.65 -23.41 0.82
CA LEU A 21 -3.21 -23.12 0.88
C LEU A 21 -2.43 -24.43 1.01
N LEU A 22 -1.43 -24.60 0.14
CA LEU A 22 -0.54 -25.75 0.07
C LEU A 22 -1.24 -27.09 -0.28
N GLN A 23 -2.45 -27.05 -0.78
CA GLN A 23 -3.08 -28.22 -1.39
C GLN A 23 -2.34 -28.62 -2.68
N SER A 24 -1.86 -27.63 -3.45
CA SER A 24 -0.82 -27.77 -4.46
C SER A 24 0.42 -26.97 -4.06
N PRO A 25 1.62 -27.26 -4.59
CA PRO A 25 2.83 -26.52 -4.28
C PRO A 25 2.91 -25.14 -4.95
N LEU A 26 1.88 -24.75 -5.72
CA LEU A 26 1.88 -23.53 -6.52
C LEU A 26 1.04 -22.44 -5.85
N LEU A 27 1.58 -21.21 -5.81
CA LEU A 27 0.87 -20.02 -5.36
C LEU A 27 0.94 -18.93 -6.43
N GLU A 28 -0.16 -18.25 -6.66
CA GLU A 28 -0.23 -17.06 -7.49
C GLU A 28 0.35 -15.86 -6.70
N ALA A 29 1.44 -15.28 -7.17
CA ALA A 29 2.07 -14.11 -6.56
C ALA A 29 1.61 -12.84 -7.24
N THR A 30 1.04 -11.91 -6.46
CA THR A 30 0.58 -10.59 -6.91
C THR A 30 0.83 -9.57 -5.79
N PHE A 31 0.50 -8.30 -6.01
CA PHE A 31 0.55 -7.28 -4.97
C PHE A 31 -0.85 -6.77 -4.64
N GLY A 32 -1.06 -6.35 -3.38
CA GLY A 32 -2.33 -5.79 -2.94
C GLY A 32 -2.21 -5.01 -1.64
N GLY A 33 -3.03 -3.98 -1.52
CA GLY A 33 -3.12 -3.11 -0.36
C GLY A 33 -4.31 -2.18 -0.51
N GLY A 34 -4.97 -1.79 0.56
CA GLY A 34 -6.18 -0.98 0.52
C GLY A 34 -5.99 0.28 -0.32
N GLU A 35 -5.08 1.12 0.09
CA GLU A 35 -4.80 2.41 -0.53
C GLU A 35 -4.11 2.27 -1.91
N ALA A 36 -3.31 1.20 -2.09
CA ALA A 36 -2.74 0.88 -3.40
C ALA A 36 -3.82 0.48 -4.41
N ASN A 37 -4.82 -0.31 -3.98
CA ASN A 37 -5.97 -0.67 -4.82
C ASN A 37 -6.78 0.58 -5.21
N VAL A 38 -6.94 1.55 -4.30
CA VAL A 38 -7.57 2.84 -4.62
C VAL A 38 -6.76 3.60 -5.67
N ALA A 39 -5.42 3.66 -5.52
CA ALA A 39 -4.56 4.31 -6.52
C ALA A 39 -4.70 3.68 -7.90
N VAL A 40 -4.66 2.35 -7.99
CA VAL A 40 -4.84 1.60 -9.24
C VAL A 40 -6.23 1.84 -9.83
N SER A 41 -7.27 1.83 -9.00
CA SER A 41 -8.64 2.09 -9.45
C SER A 41 -8.78 3.49 -10.04
N LEU A 42 -8.28 4.52 -9.36
CA LEU A 42 -8.30 5.90 -9.85
C LEU A 42 -7.52 6.05 -11.18
N ALA A 43 -6.35 5.42 -11.28
CA ALA A 43 -5.56 5.43 -12.51
C ALA A 43 -6.30 4.75 -13.68
N ASN A 44 -6.99 3.64 -13.43
CA ASN A 44 -7.82 2.95 -14.44
C ASN A 44 -9.02 3.81 -14.91
N TYR A 45 -9.51 4.72 -14.07
CA TYR A 45 -10.50 5.73 -14.46
C TYR A 45 -9.89 6.96 -15.16
N GLY A 46 -8.60 6.92 -15.48
CA GLY A 46 -7.90 8.02 -16.17
C GLY A 46 -7.54 9.20 -15.26
N MET A 47 -7.59 9.02 -13.95
CA MET A 47 -7.20 10.05 -12.99
C MET A 47 -5.70 10.02 -12.74
N ASP A 48 -5.07 11.20 -12.60
CA ASP A 48 -3.66 11.32 -12.21
C ASP A 48 -3.51 10.96 -10.72
N CYS A 49 -2.98 9.79 -10.43
CA CYS A 49 -2.86 9.26 -9.08
C CYS A 49 -1.41 8.84 -8.76
N ALA A 50 -0.94 9.26 -7.59
CA ALA A 50 0.32 8.84 -7.01
C ALA A 50 0.06 7.95 -5.78
N PHE A 51 1.00 7.04 -5.52
CA PHE A 51 1.00 6.24 -4.30
C PHE A 51 2.29 6.49 -3.51
N VAL A 52 2.15 6.71 -2.20
CA VAL A 52 3.27 6.83 -1.28
C VAL A 52 3.26 5.69 -0.27
N THR A 53 4.40 5.09 -0.06
CA THR A 53 4.65 4.02 0.90
C THR A 53 6.15 3.89 1.16
N VAL A 54 6.53 2.98 2.05
CA VAL A 54 7.92 2.57 2.26
C VAL A 54 8.07 1.12 1.84
N LEU A 55 8.91 0.85 0.84
CA LEU A 55 9.19 -0.49 0.33
C LEU A 55 10.61 -0.93 0.67
N PRO A 56 10.84 -2.26 0.77
CA PRO A 56 12.19 -2.78 0.96
C PRO A 56 13.07 -2.49 -0.26
N ASP A 57 14.34 -2.19 0.01
CA ASP A 57 15.36 -1.95 -1.03
C ASP A 57 15.92 -3.28 -1.54
N ASN A 58 15.09 -4.01 -2.29
CA ASN A 58 15.39 -5.30 -2.91
C ASN A 58 14.49 -5.56 -4.13
N ALA A 59 14.71 -6.69 -4.79
CA ALA A 59 13.98 -7.08 -5.99
C ALA A 59 12.46 -7.13 -5.82
N LEU A 60 11.93 -7.51 -4.63
CA LEU A 60 10.47 -7.50 -4.40
C LEU A 60 9.91 -6.09 -4.41
N GLY A 61 10.62 -5.12 -3.83
CA GLY A 61 10.24 -3.72 -3.91
C GLY A 61 10.28 -3.18 -5.34
N ASP A 62 11.25 -3.61 -6.16
CA ASP A 62 11.35 -3.22 -7.57
C ASP A 62 10.19 -3.79 -8.38
N LEU A 63 9.85 -5.05 -8.18
CA LEU A 63 8.70 -5.70 -8.82
C LEU A 63 7.39 -5.02 -8.44
N CYS A 64 7.22 -4.66 -7.17
CA CYS A 64 6.05 -3.93 -6.69
C CYS A 64 5.90 -2.56 -7.39
N ILE A 65 6.99 -1.81 -7.51
CA ILE A 65 7.01 -0.54 -8.24
C ILE A 65 6.66 -0.76 -9.72
N GLY A 66 7.23 -1.79 -10.35
CA GLY A 66 6.94 -2.17 -11.73
C GLY A 66 5.45 -2.47 -11.94
N GLU A 67 4.84 -3.21 -11.02
CA GLU A 67 3.41 -3.54 -11.07
C GLU A 67 2.52 -2.29 -10.96
N LEU A 68 2.80 -1.38 -10.02
CA LEU A 68 2.06 -0.13 -9.88
C LEU A 68 2.18 0.74 -11.15
N ARG A 69 3.38 0.82 -11.74
CA ARG A 69 3.61 1.56 -13.00
C ARG A 69 2.85 0.97 -14.18
N ARG A 70 2.68 -0.35 -14.21
CA ARG A 70 1.88 -1.03 -15.25
C ARG A 70 0.43 -0.55 -15.26
N PHE A 71 -0.09 -0.09 -14.12
CA PHE A 71 -1.40 0.52 -13.97
C PHE A 71 -1.37 2.07 -14.04
N ASN A 72 -0.26 2.67 -14.52
CA ASN A 72 -0.11 4.13 -14.63
C ASN A 72 -0.17 4.88 -13.28
N VAL A 73 0.13 4.21 -12.16
CA VAL A 73 0.27 4.89 -10.86
C VAL A 73 1.63 5.56 -10.78
N ASP A 74 1.66 6.85 -10.41
CA ASP A 74 2.92 7.56 -10.14
C ASP A 74 3.57 7.02 -8.87
N THR A 75 4.75 6.41 -9.02
CA THR A 75 5.53 5.79 -7.95
C THR A 75 6.71 6.66 -7.49
N SER A 76 6.81 7.91 -7.96
CA SER A 76 7.95 8.79 -7.66
C SER A 76 8.08 9.18 -6.18
N ARG A 77 7.02 8.95 -5.41
CA ARG A 77 6.95 9.26 -3.97
C ARG A 77 7.16 8.05 -3.07
N ILE A 78 7.45 6.87 -3.64
CA ILE A 78 7.75 5.66 -2.88
C ILE A 78 9.16 5.76 -2.30
N ILE A 79 9.26 5.53 -0.99
CA ILE A 79 10.52 5.53 -0.25
C ILE A 79 11.09 4.11 -0.22
N ARG A 80 12.40 3.99 -0.40
CA ARG A 80 13.12 2.71 -0.31
C ARG A 80 13.93 2.66 0.97
N LYS A 81 13.76 1.59 1.75
CA LYS A 81 14.50 1.37 3.00
C LYS A 81 14.90 -0.10 3.16
N LYS A 82 15.89 -0.34 4.03
CA LYS A 82 16.17 -1.72 4.48
C LYS A 82 14.94 -2.28 5.20
N GLY A 83 14.64 -3.53 4.95
CA GLY A 83 13.49 -4.21 5.55
C GLY A 83 12.96 -5.34 4.69
N ARG A 84 11.81 -5.85 5.06
CA ARG A 84 11.10 -6.90 4.32
C ARG A 84 9.82 -6.36 3.69
N MET A 85 9.35 -7.05 2.68
CA MET A 85 7.98 -6.88 2.17
C MET A 85 7.00 -7.55 3.15
N GLY A 86 5.90 -6.88 3.48
CA GLY A 86 4.77 -7.54 4.11
C GLY A 86 4.15 -8.56 3.18
N ILE A 87 3.69 -9.69 3.71
CA ILE A 87 3.09 -10.78 2.93
C ILE A 87 1.71 -11.09 3.50
N TYR A 88 0.79 -11.50 2.65
CA TYR A 88 -0.40 -12.20 3.10
C TYR A 88 -0.72 -13.37 2.21
N PHE A 89 -1.24 -14.43 2.82
CA PHE A 89 -1.70 -15.62 2.15
C PHE A 89 -3.22 -15.56 2.00
N LEU A 90 -3.73 -15.97 0.85
CA LEU A 90 -5.16 -15.91 0.53
C LEU A 90 -5.66 -17.26 0.04
N GLU A 91 -6.69 -17.78 0.72
CA GLU A 91 -7.58 -18.80 0.19
C GLU A 91 -8.83 -18.10 -0.35
N ALA A 92 -9.17 -18.32 -1.61
CA ALA A 92 -10.41 -17.80 -2.16
C ALA A 92 -11.60 -18.51 -1.54
N GLY A 93 -12.64 -17.74 -1.21
CA GLY A 93 -13.92 -18.32 -0.81
C GLY A 93 -14.61 -19.02 -1.98
N ALA A 94 -15.38 -20.06 -1.67
CA ALA A 94 -16.18 -20.77 -2.65
C ALA A 94 -17.52 -21.16 -2.03
N ASN A 95 -18.62 -20.82 -2.71
CA ASN A 95 -19.98 -21.08 -2.24
C ASN A 95 -20.18 -20.54 -0.81
N GLN A 96 -20.47 -21.39 0.16
CA GLN A 96 -20.69 -21.00 1.57
C GLN A 96 -19.40 -20.89 2.40
N LEU A 97 -18.25 -21.22 1.82
CA LEU A 97 -16.96 -21.10 2.49
C LEU A 97 -16.41 -19.67 2.30
N PRO A 98 -16.18 -18.90 3.38
CA PRO A 98 -15.59 -17.58 3.27
C PRO A 98 -14.13 -17.67 2.81
N SER A 99 -13.64 -16.59 2.20
CA SER A 99 -12.21 -16.42 1.97
C SER A 99 -11.46 -16.37 3.29
N LYS A 100 -10.22 -16.86 3.31
CA LYS A 100 -9.36 -16.84 4.48
C LYS A 100 -8.08 -16.10 4.16
N VAL A 101 -7.69 -15.18 5.02
CA VAL A 101 -6.47 -14.40 4.90
C VAL A 101 -5.57 -14.64 6.12
N ILE A 102 -4.29 -14.88 5.86
CA ILE A 102 -3.26 -15.00 6.91
C ILE A 102 -2.23 -13.92 6.64
N TYR A 103 -2.02 -13.01 7.58
CA TYR A 103 -1.05 -11.93 7.47
C TYR A 103 0.29 -12.30 8.09
N ASP A 104 1.35 -12.01 7.35
CA ASP A 104 2.73 -11.99 7.79
C ASP A 104 3.33 -10.62 7.43
N ARG A 105 3.00 -9.60 8.21
CA ARG A 105 3.33 -8.20 7.90
C ARG A 105 4.11 -7.48 9.01
N GLU A 106 4.36 -8.11 10.14
CA GLU A 106 5.17 -7.53 11.19
C GLU A 106 6.59 -7.22 10.69
N TYR A 107 7.14 -6.12 11.16
CA TYR A 107 8.47 -5.65 10.77
C TYR A 107 8.66 -5.43 9.26
N SER A 108 7.57 -5.24 8.52
CA SER A 108 7.67 -4.79 7.12
C SER A 108 8.29 -3.39 7.05
N ALA A 109 8.93 -3.05 5.93
CA ALA A 109 9.60 -1.75 5.77
C ALA A 109 8.68 -0.58 6.09
N VAL A 110 7.39 -0.65 5.71
CA VAL A 110 6.41 0.39 6.02
C VAL A 110 5.96 0.34 7.47
N SER A 111 5.82 -0.84 8.09
CA SER A 111 5.41 -0.94 9.51
C SER A 111 6.45 -0.37 10.47
N LEU A 112 7.72 -0.34 10.06
CA LEU A 112 8.83 0.26 10.80
C LEU A 112 9.00 1.75 10.50
N ALA A 113 8.30 2.28 9.49
CA ALA A 113 8.40 3.69 9.14
C ALA A 113 7.77 4.58 10.22
N GLY A 114 8.39 5.70 10.49
CA GLY A 114 7.98 6.65 11.51
C GLY A 114 8.07 8.11 11.07
N PRO A 115 7.72 9.04 11.97
CA PRO A 115 7.82 10.46 11.69
C PRO A 115 9.18 10.88 11.13
N GLY A 116 9.15 11.69 10.06
CA GLY A 116 10.35 12.16 9.37
C GLY A 116 10.88 11.23 8.28
N ASP A 117 10.36 10.00 8.14
CA ASP A 117 10.77 9.07 7.08
C ASP A 117 10.25 9.46 5.70
N ILE A 118 9.16 10.22 5.67
CA ILE A 118 8.55 10.76 4.45
C ILE A 118 8.58 12.29 4.55
N ASP A 119 9.21 12.93 3.57
CA ASP A 119 9.14 14.39 3.40
C ASP A 119 7.74 14.77 2.88
N TRP A 120 6.82 15.02 3.79
CA TRP A 120 5.43 15.37 3.45
C TRP A 120 5.30 16.71 2.72
N GLU A 121 6.22 17.66 2.92
CA GLU A 121 6.20 18.93 2.20
C GLU A 121 6.37 18.69 0.70
N LYS A 122 7.39 17.92 0.33
CA LYS A 122 7.65 17.51 -1.04
C LYS A 122 6.58 16.54 -1.57
N THR A 123 6.16 15.58 -0.73
CA THR A 123 5.18 14.56 -1.11
C THR A 123 3.83 15.16 -1.46
N PHE A 124 3.40 16.24 -0.83
CA PHE A 124 2.16 16.92 -1.13
C PHE A 124 2.23 18.00 -2.22
N GLU A 125 3.38 18.20 -2.86
CA GLU A 125 3.48 19.14 -3.98
C GLU A 125 2.56 18.73 -5.14
N GLY A 126 1.69 19.65 -5.57
CA GLY A 126 0.74 19.42 -6.67
C GLY A 126 -0.41 18.47 -6.35
N ILE A 127 -0.56 18.01 -5.09
CA ILE A 127 -1.61 17.08 -4.68
C ILE A 127 -2.87 17.84 -4.25
N GLY A 128 -3.95 17.62 -4.98
CA GLY A 128 -5.28 18.17 -4.67
C GLY A 128 -6.07 17.32 -3.67
N TRP A 129 -5.95 15.99 -3.73
CA TRP A 129 -6.68 15.07 -2.85
C TRP A 129 -5.74 14.07 -2.19
N PHE A 130 -5.96 13.79 -0.90
CA PHE A 130 -5.20 12.82 -0.12
C PHE A 130 -6.12 11.76 0.48
N HIS A 131 -5.78 10.49 0.29
CA HIS A 131 -6.52 9.35 0.81
C HIS A 131 -5.64 8.47 1.70
N ILE A 132 -6.15 8.15 2.87
CA ILE A 132 -5.58 7.20 3.83
C ILE A 132 -6.75 6.50 4.53
N THR A 133 -6.61 5.21 4.83
CA THR A 133 -7.62 4.47 5.59
C THR A 133 -7.20 4.29 7.05
N GLY A 134 -8.15 3.83 7.89
CA GLY A 134 -7.87 3.46 9.27
C GLY A 134 -6.97 2.21 9.41
N ILE A 135 -6.76 1.46 8.33
CA ILE A 135 -5.87 0.28 8.34
C ILE A 135 -4.42 0.71 8.52
N THR A 136 -3.97 1.72 7.78
CA THR A 136 -2.57 2.18 7.81
C THR A 136 -2.08 2.55 9.21
N PRO A 137 -2.77 3.40 9.99
CA PRO A 137 -2.36 3.69 11.37
C PRO A 137 -2.48 2.49 12.32
N ALA A 138 -3.29 1.49 12.00
CA ALA A 138 -3.48 0.30 12.83
C ALA A 138 -2.38 -0.76 12.67
N VAL A 139 -1.48 -0.61 11.69
CA VAL A 139 -0.39 -1.58 11.42
C VAL A 139 0.66 -1.58 12.52
N SER A 140 1.07 -0.41 13.00
CA SER A 140 2.06 -0.26 14.07
C SER A 140 1.96 1.11 14.74
N GLU A 141 2.51 1.23 15.95
CA GLU A 141 2.57 2.52 16.66
C GLU A 141 3.40 3.55 15.89
N SER A 142 4.49 3.13 15.26
CA SER A 142 5.34 4.01 14.44
C SER A 142 4.59 4.55 13.23
N LEU A 143 3.90 3.65 12.51
CA LEU A 143 3.12 4.03 11.33
C LEU A 143 1.89 4.87 11.70
N MET A 144 1.30 4.66 12.90
CA MET A 144 0.25 5.53 13.42
C MET A 144 0.75 6.97 13.58
N LYS A 145 1.93 7.16 14.18
CA LYS A 145 2.55 8.49 14.34
C LYS A 145 2.84 9.15 13.00
N LEU A 146 3.36 8.38 12.03
CA LEU A 146 3.61 8.86 10.65
C LEU A 146 2.31 9.23 9.94
N SER A 147 1.24 8.44 10.12
CA SER A 147 -0.09 8.73 9.57
C SER A 147 -0.66 10.04 10.14
N LEU A 148 -0.56 10.25 11.45
CA LEU A 148 -0.97 11.52 12.09
C LEU A 148 -0.16 12.71 11.59
N GLU A 149 1.15 12.52 11.35
CA GLU A 149 2.00 13.54 10.74
C GLU A 149 1.50 13.93 9.35
N SER A 150 1.19 12.95 8.48
CA SER A 150 0.68 13.19 7.13
C SER A 150 -0.60 14.03 7.12
N VAL A 151 -1.57 13.65 7.95
CA VAL A 151 -2.86 14.37 8.05
C VAL A 151 -2.66 15.80 8.56
N LYS A 152 -1.83 16.00 9.60
CA LYS A 152 -1.52 17.33 10.13
C LYS A 152 -0.84 18.21 9.09
N LYS A 153 0.09 17.67 8.31
CA LYS A 153 0.81 18.39 7.25
C LYS A 153 -0.13 18.76 6.09
N LYS A 154 -1.00 17.84 5.66
CA LYS A 154 -1.98 18.13 4.62
C LYS A 154 -2.95 19.23 5.03
N LYS A 155 -3.49 19.17 6.25
CA LYS A 155 -4.42 20.18 6.78
C LYS A 155 -3.80 21.59 6.82
N LYS A 156 -2.53 21.72 7.16
CA LYS A 156 -1.82 23.01 7.16
C LYS A 156 -1.71 23.64 5.78
N LYS A 157 -1.75 22.85 4.70
CA LYS A 157 -1.73 23.34 3.31
C LYS A 157 -3.10 23.82 2.79
N GLY A 158 -4.13 23.88 3.64
CA GLY A 158 -5.42 24.50 3.33
C GLY A 158 -6.37 23.64 2.50
N HIS A 159 -6.13 22.33 2.38
CA HIS A 159 -7.04 21.41 1.69
C HIS A 159 -7.79 20.58 2.72
N ASN A 160 -9.13 20.73 2.75
CA ASN A 160 -10.00 20.00 3.70
C ASN A 160 -10.48 18.63 3.18
N ASP A 161 -9.90 18.15 2.07
CA ASP A 161 -10.37 16.95 1.40
C ASP A 161 -9.61 15.72 1.92
N PHE A 162 -10.25 15.03 2.87
CA PHE A 162 -9.83 13.74 3.44
C PHE A 162 -10.98 12.73 3.30
N LEU A 163 -10.65 11.53 2.91
CA LEU A 163 -11.42 10.30 3.11
C LEU A 163 -10.51 9.19 3.56
#